data_293669f5410bedd52422c86857a61e9e
#
_entry.id   293669f5410bedd52422c86857a61e9e
#
_cell.length_a   1.000
_cell.length_b   1.000
_cell.length_c   1.000
_cell.angle_alpha   90.00
_cell.angle_beta   90.00
_cell.angle_gamma   90.00
#
_symmetry.space_group_name_H-M   'P 1'
#
loop_
_entity.id
_entity.type
_entity.pdbx_description
1 polymer ?
#
loop_
_entity_poly.entity_id
_entity_poly.type
_entity_poly.pdbx_seq_one_letter_code
_entity_poly.pdbx_strand_id
1 'polypeptide(L)'
;MDIIINSIKYNNSLVDGPGIRTVLFMQGCDIRCEGCHNQSAWDIKDGKKVSIRTLAKELNEKVINKKITISGGEPLLQKEALVELINQLNIMHFDIALYTGHTREEVPAEIIAKIKYLKTGSFVKELKTTVVPFVGSKNQVFEEIK
;
A
#
# COMPACT_ATOMS: atom_id res chain seq x y z
N MET A 1 15.42 -2.16 -11.38
CA MET A 1 14.19 -1.34 -11.45
C MET A 1 14.06 -0.54 -10.17
N ASP A 2 13.64 0.69 -10.27
CA ASP A 2 13.51 1.59 -9.14
C ASP A 2 12.05 1.87 -8.82
N ILE A 3 11.80 2.29 -7.58
CA ILE A 3 10.48 2.66 -7.09
C ILE A 3 10.59 3.96 -6.29
N ILE A 4 9.56 4.79 -6.35
CA ILE A 4 9.56 6.08 -5.68
C ILE A 4 8.65 6.00 -4.47
N ILE A 5 9.20 6.21 -3.28
CA ILE A 5 8.50 6.07 -2.01
C ILE A 5 8.45 7.39 -1.24
N ASN A 6 7.46 7.52 -0.36
CA ASN A 6 7.36 8.62 0.58
C ASN A 6 8.14 8.30 1.86
N SER A 7 7.76 7.22 2.52
CA SER A 7 8.33 6.84 3.81
C SER A 7 7.95 5.40 4.16
N ILE A 8 8.57 4.88 5.23
CA ILE A 8 8.25 3.57 5.77
C ILE A 8 8.03 3.72 7.28
N LYS A 9 6.91 3.17 7.77
CA LYS A 9 6.61 3.11 9.19
C LYS A 9 6.76 1.66 9.65
N TYR A 10 7.89 1.37 10.31
CA TYR A 10 8.25 0.00 10.69
C TYR A 10 7.50 -0.51 11.91
N ASN A 11 6.93 -1.71 11.81
CA ASN A 11 6.47 -2.55 12.93
C ASN A 11 5.54 -1.84 13.94
N ASN A 12 4.71 -0.90 13.49
CA ASN A 12 4.02 -0.02 14.43
C ASN A 12 2.55 0.27 14.09
N SER A 13 2.03 -0.18 12.97
CA SER A 13 0.66 0.16 12.61
C SER A 13 -0.32 -0.92 13.02
N LEU A 14 -1.38 -0.51 13.74
CA LEU A 14 -2.50 -1.36 14.12
C LEU A 14 -3.75 -1.08 13.28
N VAL A 15 -3.71 -0.05 12.42
CA VAL A 15 -4.90 0.44 11.70
C VAL A 15 -4.84 0.20 10.19
N ASP A 16 -3.73 -0.31 9.69
CA ASP A 16 -3.52 -0.52 8.25
C ASP A 16 -3.55 -1.99 7.86
N GLY A 17 -4.47 -2.73 8.42
CA GLY A 17 -4.66 -4.16 8.17
C GLY A 17 -4.48 -5.00 9.43
N PRO A 18 -4.78 -6.31 9.34
CA PRO A 18 -4.70 -7.20 10.49
C PRO A 18 -3.27 -7.39 11.01
N GLY A 19 -3.13 -7.36 12.33
CA GLY A 19 -1.85 -7.51 13.02
C GLY A 19 -1.09 -6.19 13.14
N ILE A 20 0.11 -6.27 13.70
CA ILE A 20 1.02 -5.12 13.75
C ILE A 20 1.82 -5.10 12.46
N ARG A 21 1.66 -4.06 11.67
CA ARG A 21 2.18 -4.03 10.31
C ARG A 21 3.19 -2.91 10.09
N THR A 22 4.15 -3.19 9.21
CA THR A 22 4.98 -2.16 8.60
C THR A 22 4.18 -1.56 7.45
N VAL A 23 4.21 -0.24 7.31
CA VAL A 23 3.52 0.44 6.20
C VAL A 23 4.55 1.10 5.30
N LEU A 24 4.52 0.74 4.03
CA LEU A 24 5.28 1.39 2.98
C LEU A 24 4.36 2.42 2.31
N PHE A 25 4.72 3.68 2.44
CA PHE A 25 3.98 4.77 1.80
C PHE A 25 4.64 5.10 0.46
N MET A 26 3.91 4.83 -0.63
CA MET A 26 4.36 5.17 -1.98
C MET A 26 4.20 6.66 -2.22
N GLN A 27 4.98 7.21 -3.15
CA GLN A 27 4.86 8.59 -3.57
C GLN A 27 4.16 8.67 -4.94
N GLY A 28 3.35 9.72 -5.12
CA GLY A 28 2.59 9.95 -6.34
C GLY A 28 1.16 9.46 -6.22
N CYS A 29 0.22 10.32 -6.57
CA CYS A 29 -1.20 9.99 -6.56
C CYS A 29 -1.92 10.74 -7.67
N ASP A 30 -2.64 10.01 -8.53
CA ASP A 30 -3.46 10.57 -9.59
C ASP A 30 -4.94 10.74 -9.18
N ILE A 31 -5.33 10.18 -8.04
CA ILE A 31 -6.70 10.24 -7.54
C ILE A 31 -6.97 11.52 -6.76
N ARG A 32 -6.05 11.89 -5.87
CA ARG A 32 -6.08 13.15 -5.09
C ARG A 32 -7.40 13.41 -4.38
N CYS A 33 -7.84 12.45 -3.56
CA CYS A 33 -9.11 12.54 -2.83
C CYS A 33 -9.15 13.78 -1.92
N GLU A 34 -10.28 14.49 -1.95
CA GLU A 34 -10.51 15.59 -1.03
C GLU A 34 -10.52 15.07 0.41
N GLY A 35 -9.81 15.75 1.30
CA GLY A 35 -9.70 15.35 2.70
C GLY A 35 -8.78 14.17 2.94
N CYS A 36 -7.98 13.77 1.94
CA CYS A 36 -7.01 12.70 2.08
C CYS A 36 -6.02 12.99 3.21
N HIS A 37 -5.72 11.97 4.03
CA HIS A 37 -4.79 12.10 5.16
C HIS A 37 -3.33 12.16 4.74
N ASN A 38 -3.01 11.87 3.48
CA ASN A 38 -1.64 11.65 3.02
C ASN A 38 -1.28 12.50 1.81
N GLN A 39 -1.66 13.78 1.84
CA GLN A 39 -1.45 14.71 0.72
C GLN A 39 0.02 14.92 0.39
N SER A 40 0.92 14.75 1.36
CA SER A 40 2.37 14.83 1.11
C SER A 40 2.86 13.79 0.11
N ALA A 41 2.09 12.73 -0.12
CA ALA A 41 2.43 11.66 -1.06
C ALA A 41 1.92 11.91 -2.48
N TRP A 42 1.28 13.06 -2.78
CA TRP A 42 0.63 13.31 -4.06
C TRP A 42 1.61 13.56 -5.21
N ASP A 43 2.66 14.38 -4.97
CA ASP A 43 3.59 14.76 -6.03
C ASP A 43 4.74 13.76 -6.11
N ILE A 44 4.85 13.06 -7.24
CA ILE A 44 5.88 12.04 -7.43
C ILE A 44 7.30 12.62 -7.34
N LYS A 45 7.46 13.90 -7.64
CA LYS A 45 8.76 14.57 -7.59
C LYS A 45 9.30 14.73 -6.16
N ASP A 46 8.41 14.71 -5.17
CA ASP A 46 8.80 14.89 -3.77
C ASP A 46 9.20 13.57 -3.12
N GLY A 47 9.16 12.46 -3.87
CA GLY A 47 9.47 11.15 -3.36
C GLY A 47 10.95 10.81 -3.39
N LYS A 48 11.28 9.70 -2.74
CA LYS A 48 12.62 9.14 -2.70
C LYS A 48 12.71 7.96 -3.66
N LYS A 49 13.63 8.03 -4.62
CA LYS A 49 13.87 6.96 -5.58
C LYS A 49 14.81 5.94 -4.96
N VAL A 50 14.38 4.68 -4.90
CA VAL A 50 15.17 3.59 -4.34
C VAL A 50 15.13 2.37 -5.29
N SER A 51 16.20 1.56 -5.25
CA SER A 51 16.21 0.29 -5.95
C SER A 51 15.25 -0.68 -5.27
N ILE A 52 14.42 -1.36 -6.06
CA ILE A 52 13.45 -2.35 -5.53
C ILE A 52 14.19 -3.47 -4.80
N ARG A 53 15.30 -3.94 -5.36
CA ARG A 53 16.11 -4.98 -4.74
C ARG A 53 16.63 -4.57 -3.37
N THR A 54 17.16 -3.35 -3.28
CA THR A 54 17.66 -2.80 -2.01
C THR A 54 16.52 -2.62 -1.01
N LEU A 55 15.38 -2.10 -1.46
CA LEU A 55 14.20 -1.91 -0.62
C LEU A 55 13.69 -3.24 -0.07
N ALA A 56 13.54 -4.25 -0.93
CA ALA A 56 13.06 -5.57 -0.50
C ALA A 56 14.00 -6.18 0.53
N LYS A 57 15.31 -6.05 0.33
CA LYS A 57 16.31 -6.54 1.29
C LYS A 57 16.18 -5.82 2.63
N GLU A 58 16.05 -4.50 2.62
CA GLU A 58 15.88 -3.72 3.85
C GLU A 58 14.60 -4.12 4.59
N LEU A 59 13.50 -4.26 3.87
CA LEU A 59 12.24 -4.68 4.46
C LEU A 59 12.36 -6.07 5.10
N ASN A 60 13.03 -6.99 4.42
CA ASN A 60 13.24 -8.34 4.96
C ASN A 60 14.07 -8.34 6.24
N GLU A 61 15.01 -7.42 6.36
CA GLU A 61 15.86 -7.30 7.55
C GLU A 61 15.15 -6.62 8.72
N LYS A 62 14.32 -5.59 8.44
CA LYS A 62 13.75 -4.71 9.47
C LYS A 62 12.33 -5.04 9.89
N VAL A 63 11.54 -5.68 9.02
CA VAL A 63 10.17 -6.06 9.34
C VAL A 63 10.18 -7.33 10.17
N ILE A 64 9.80 -7.22 11.45
CA ILE A 64 9.96 -8.30 12.42
C ILE A 64 9.08 -9.51 12.10
N ASN A 65 7.83 -9.28 11.76
CA ASN A 65 6.82 -10.36 11.60
C ASN A 65 6.43 -10.62 10.14
N LYS A 66 7.13 -10.02 9.19
CA LYS A 66 6.86 -10.14 7.75
C LYS A 66 5.44 -9.74 7.35
N LYS A 67 4.85 -8.81 8.06
CA LYS A 67 3.54 -8.23 7.71
C LYS A 67 3.73 -6.80 7.21
N ILE A 68 3.32 -6.55 5.97
CA ILE A 68 3.49 -5.25 5.34
C ILE A 68 2.22 -4.80 4.64
N THR A 69 1.93 -3.52 4.75
CA THR A 69 0.88 -2.85 3.98
C THR A 69 1.53 -1.85 3.04
N ILE A 70 1.16 -1.92 1.78
CA ILE A 70 1.62 -0.97 0.76
C ILE A 70 0.49 0.02 0.54
N SER A 71 0.76 1.28 0.85
CA SER A 71 -0.22 2.36 0.85
C SER A 71 0.44 3.63 0.32
N GLY A 72 0.01 4.78 0.74
CA GLY A 72 0.64 6.06 0.45
C GLY A 72 -0.22 6.95 -0.40
N GLY A 73 0.34 7.47 -1.50
CA GLY A 73 -0.37 8.08 -2.59
C GLY A 73 -1.22 7.02 -3.30
N GLU A 74 -0.90 6.72 -4.54
CA GLU A 74 -1.58 5.64 -5.25
C GLU A 74 -0.56 4.61 -5.74
N PRO A 75 -0.46 3.43 -5.11
CA PRO A 75 0.53 2.41 -5.52
C PRO A 75 0.43 1.99 -6.98
N LEU A 76 -0.78 1.93 -7.55
CA LEU A 76 -0.97 1.53 -8.95
C LEU A 76 -0.45 2.54 -9.95
N LEU A 77 -0.12 3.76 -9.53
CA LEU A 77 0.53 4.75 -10.40
C LEU A 77 1.91 4.24 -10.86
N GLN A 78 2.56 3.43 -10.02
CA GLN A 78 3.84 2.79 -10.34
C GLN A 78 3.65 1.28 -10.53
N LYS A 79 2.72 0.89 -11.38
CA LYS A 79 2.26 -0.50 -11.52
C LYS A 79 3.39 -1.50 -11.74
N GLU A 80 4.29 -1.24 -12.68
CA GLU A 80 5.38 -2.19 -13.01
C GLU A 80 6.32 -2.37 -11.83
N ALA A 81 6.70 -1.27 -11.18
CA ALA A 81 7.56 -1.32 -10.00
C ALA A 81 6.86 -2.02 -8.82
N LEU A 82 5.57 -1.77 -8.66
CA LEU A 82 4.77 -2.41 -7.62
C LEU A 82 4.71 -3.92 -7.82
N VAL A 83 4.48 -4.38 -9.04
CA VAL A 83 4.47 -5.81 -9.37
C VAL A 83 5.80 -6.46 -8.99
N GLU A 84 6.91 -5.83 -9.36
CA GLU A 84 8.24 -6.36 -9.06
C GLU A 84 8.50 -6.42 -7.54
N LEU A 85 8.14 -5.37 -6.82
CA LEU A 85 8.28 -5.36 -5.36
C LEU A 85 7.46 -6.46 -4.71
N ILE A 86 6.21 -6.60 -5.10
CA ILE A 86 5.32 -7.63 -4.57
C ILE A 86 5.86 -9.03 -4.88
N ASN A 87 6.41 -9.25 -6.09
CA ASN A 87 7.04 -10.52 -6.44
C ASN A 87 8.18 -10.86 -5.49
N GLN A 88 9.06 -9.90 -5.21
CA GLN A 88 10.18 -10.14 -4.30
C GLN A 88 9.73 -10.38 -2.86
N LEU A 89 8.77 -9.60 -2.38
CA LEU A 89 8.22 -9.80 -1.04
C LEU A 89 7.48 -11.13 -0.89
N ASN A 90 6.79 -11.56 -1.94
CA ASN A 90 6.10 -12.85 -1.95
C ASN A 90 7.08 -14.02 -1.85
N ILE A 91 8.22 -13.94 -2.54
CA ILE A 91 9.28 -14.94 -2.45
C ILE A 91 9.84 -15.01 -1.03
N MET A 92 9.88 -13.88 -0.34
CA MET A 92 10.34 -13.78 1.06
C MET A 92 9.26 -14.14 2.08
N HIS A 93 8.09 -14.61 1.62
CA HIS A 93 6.96 -15.05 2.46
C HIS A 93 6.31 -13.93 3.29
N PHE A 94 6.24 -12.73 2.73
CA PHE A 94 5.52 -11.63 3.38
C PHE A 94 4.01 -11.82 3.31
N ASP A 95 3.33 -11.43 4.37
CA ASP A 95 1.89 -11.19 4.40
C ASP A 95 1.68 -9.76 3.90
N ILE A 96 1.15 -9.63 2.68
CA ILE A 96 1.05 -8.34 1.99
C ILE A 96 -0.40 -7.86 1.95
N ALA A 97 -0.61 -6.61 2.38
CA ALA A 97 -1.86 -5.89 2.17
C ALA A 97 -1.58 -4.76 1.17
N LEU A 98 -2.45 -4.58 0.20
CA LEU A 98 -2.38 -3.48 -0.76
C LEU A 98 -3.58 -2.55 -0.57
N TYR A 99 -3.31 -1.27 -0.42
CA TYR A 99 -4.31 -0.23 -0.32
C TYR A 99 -4.28 0.63 -1.58
N THR A 100 -5.38 0.66 -2.31
CA THR A 100 -5.51 1.46 -3.54
C THR A 100 -6.83 2.22 -3.56
N GLY A 101 -6.80 3.40 -4.18
CA GLY A 101 -8.03 4.17 -4.44
C GLY A 101 -8.75 3.72 -5.71
N HIS A 102 -8.15 2.83 -6.50
CA HIS A 102 -8.78 2.25 -7.67
C HIS A 102 -9.78 1.17 -7.30
N THR A 103 -10.56 0.72 -8.28
CA THR A 103 -11.50 -0.39 -8.10
C THR A 103 -10.76 -1.73 -8.15
N ARG A 104 -11.42 -2.78 -7.66
CA ARG A 104 -10.83 -4.12 -7.68
C ARG A 104 -10.51 -4.58 -9.11
N GLU A 105 -11.36 -4.23 -10.06
CA GLU A 105 -11.20 -4.59 -11.47
C GLU A 105 -9.96 -3.95 -12.10
N GLU A 106 -9.51 -2.82 -11.56
CA GLU A 106 -8.32 -2.12 -12.03
C GLU A 106 -7.02 -2.69 -11.45
N VAL A 107 -7.10 -3.55 -10.43
CA VAL A 107 -5.92 -4.18 -9.84
C VAL A 107 -5.50 -5.37 -10.70
N PRO A 108 -4.23 -5.41 -11.16
CA PRO A 108 -3.77 -6.54 -11.98
C PRO A 108 -3.95 -7.89 -11.27
N ALA A 109 -4.40 -8.90 -12.04
CA ALA A 109 -4.60 -10.25 -11.51
C ALA A 109 -3.32 -10.84 -10.90
N GLU A 110 -2.16 -10.51 -11.46
CA GLU A 110 -0.86 -10.97 -10.96
C GLU A 110 -0.53 -10.41 -9.57
N ILE A 111 -1.05 -9.23 -9.24
CA ILE A 111 -0.92 -8.66 -7.88
C ILE A 111 -1.86 -9.39 -6.94
N ILE A 112 -3.13 -9.52 -7.33
CA ILE A 112 -4.15 -10.18 -6.49
C ILE A 112 -3.72 -11.60 -6.12
N ALA A 113 -3.06 -12.31 -7.03
CA ALA A 113 -2.60 -13.67 -6.77
C ALA A 113 -1.54 -13.77 -5.65
N LYS A 114 -0.89 -12.68 -5.29
CA LYS A 114 0.26 -12.68 -4.37
C LYS A 114 0.05 -11.89 -3.09
N ILE A 115 -1.08 -11.25 -2.92
CA ILE A 115 -1.39 -10.48 -1.71
C ILE A 115 -2.40 -11.22 -0.85
N LYS A 116 -2.43 -10.88 0.44
CA LYS A 116 -3.36 -11.48 1.39
C LYS A 116 -4.59 -10.62 1.62
N TYR A 117 -4.42 -9.31 1.63
CA TYR A 117 -5.51 -8.35 1.85
C TYR A 117 -5.49 -7.27 0.80
N LEU A 118 -6.67 -6.79 0.44
CA LEU A 118 -6.84 -5.73 -0.54
C LEU A 118 -7.89 -4.75 -0.05
N LYS A 119 -7.52 -3.47 0.01
CA LYS A 119 -8.47 -2.38 0.20
C LYS A 119 -8.61 -1.62 -1.11
N THR A 120 -9.83 -1.41 -1.57
CA THR A 120 -10.14 -0.71 -2.81
C THR A 120 -11.11 0.44 -2.57
N GLY A 121 -11.13 1.38 -3.51
CA GLY A 121 -12.02 2.52 -3.49
C GLY A 121 -11.33 3.80 -3.02
N SER A 122 -11.68 4.91 -3.67
CA SER A 122 -11.15 6.21 -3.31
C SER A 122 -11.77 6.71 -1.99
N PHE A 123 -11.00 7.52 -1.25
CA PHE A 123 -11.52 8.14 -0.03
C PHE A 123 -12.60 9.17 -0.39
N VAL A 124 -13.76 9.05 0.25
CA VAL A 124 -14.88 9.99 0.09
C VAL A 124 -15.12 10.66 1.45
N LYS A 125 -14.82 11.95 1.52
CA LYS A 125 -14.88 12.72 2.76
C LYS A 125 -16.23 12.66 3.45
N GLU A 126 -17.32 12.72 2.70
CA GLU A 126 -18.70 12.66 3.21
C GLU A 126 -19.05 11.32 3.82
N LEU A 127 -18.29 10.27 3.49
CA LEU A 127 -18.49 8.92 4.00
C LEU A 127 -17.44 8.51 5.02
N LYS A 128 -16.64 9.47 5.50
CA LYS A 128 -15.59 9.23 6.49
C LYS A 128 -16.11 8.41 7.66
N THR A 129 -15.34 7.40 8.06
CA THR A 129 -15.67 6.53 9.19
C THR A 129 -14.43 6.25 10.03
N THR A 130 -14.64 6.11 11.34
CA THR A 130 -13.62 5.62 12.28
C THR A 130 -14.04 4.30 12.90
N VAL A 131 -15.17 3.76 12.48
CA VAL A 131 -15.81 2.56 13.05
C VAL A 131 -15.54 1.32 12.21
N VAL A 132 -15.59 1.46 10.87
CA VAL A 132 -15.32 0.34 9.97
C VAL A 132 -13.82 0.06 9.94
N PRO A 133 -13.38 -1.17 10.26
CA PRO A 133 -11.95 -1.48 10.32
C PRO A 133 -11.22 -1.29 8.98
N PHE A 134 -10.02 -0.73 9.04
CA PHE A 134 -9.05 -0.65 7.96
C PHE A 134 -9.46 0.18 6.74
N VAL A 135 -10.56 0.95 6.82
CA VAL A 135 -10.98 1.85 5.76
C VAL A 135 -11.13 3.28 6.29
N GLY A 136 -10.95 4.26 5.39
CA GLY A 136 -11.11 5.67 5.73
C GLY A 136 -12.53 6.18 5.48
N SER A 137 -13.25 5.57 4.55
CA SER A 137 -14.63 5.92 4.21
C SER A 137 -15.45 4.67 3.95
N LYS A 138 -16.78 4.77 4.15
CA LYS A 138 -17.69 3.62 4.09
C LYS A 138 -17.81 2.98 2.72
N ASN A 139 -17.50 3.71 1.66
CA ASN A 139 -17.52 3.19 0.28
C ASN A 139 -16.34 2.28 -0.03
N GLN A 140 -15.28 2.34 0.77
CA GLN A 140 -14.10 1.50 0.57
C GLN A 140 -14.36 0.07 1.02
N VAL A 141 -13.78 -0.89 0.31
CA VAL A 141 -13.92 -2.31 0.59
C VAL A 141 -12.57 -2.86 1.04
N PHE A 142 -12.55 -3.50 2.20
CA PHE A 142 -11.39 -4.25 2.69
C PHE A 142 -11.74 -5.73 2.66
N GLU A 143 -10.93 -6.53 1.96
CA GLU A 143 -11.21 -7.95 1.80
C GLU A 143 -9.96 -8.81 1.99
N GLU A 144 -10.15 -10.02 2.52
CA GLU A 144 -9.10 -11.02 2.59
C GLU A 144 -9.13 -11.84 1.30
N ILE A 145 -7.98 -11.91 0.60
CA ILE A 145 -7.87 -12.60 -0.69
C ILE A 145 -7.52 -14.08 -0.49
N LYS A 146 -6.73 -14.38 0.54
CA LYS A 146 -6.24 -15.76 0.75
C LYS A 146 -6.50 -16.27 2.15
#